data_d6b9cfffd6b535a4f78043d3cd5666f5
#
_entry.id   d6b9cfffd6b535a4f78043d3cd5666f5
#
_cell.length_a   1.000
_cell.length_b   1.000
_cell.length_c   1.000
_cell.angle_alpha   90.00
_cell.angle_beta   90.00
_cell.angle_gamma   90.00
#
_symmetry.space_group_name_H-M   'P 1'
#
loop_
_entity.id
_entity.type
_entity.pdbx_description
1 polymer ?
#
loop_
_entity_poly.entity_id
_entity_poly.type
_entity_poly.pdbx_seq_one_letter_code
_entity_poly.pdbx_strand_id
1 'polypeptide(L)'
;LVGLEMCIRDSYTEGAHPAIMQRMVETNMEQTDGYGLDPYCDSARQKIKDLCECQDADVHFLVGGTQTNTTVISAALRPYQGAVAAVSGHINVHETGAIEATGHKVLPLPSGDGKISAVQVDEMCHAHFTDGSQEHMVQPGMVYISHPTENGTLYTKKELMDLYEVCKKYDMLLFLDGARLGSVSYTHLTLPTTER
;
A
#
# COMPACT_ATOMS: atom_id res chain seq x y z
N LEU A 1 19.00 13.87 7.92
CA LEU A 1 18.79 13.95 6.46
C LEU A 1 19.54 12.85 5.68
N VAL A 2 20.68 12.36 6.15
CA VAL A 2 21.48 11.32 5.48
C VAL A 2 20.79 9.94 5.50
N GLY A 3 19.97 9.64 6.49
CA GLY A 3 19.28 8.35 6.59
C GLY A 3 18.07 8.19 5.65
N LEU A 4 17.38 9.28 5.30
CA LEU A 4 16.22 9.24 4.39
C LEU A 4 16.63 9.02 2.92
N GLU A 5 17.74 9.63 2.49
CA GLU A 5 18.24 9.45 1.13
C GLU A 5 18.74 8.01 0.87
N MET A 6 19.26 7.32 1.87
CA MET A 6 19.74 5.93 1.71
C MET A 6 18.60 4.95 1.46
N CYS A 7 17.48 5.06 2.19
CA CYS A 7 16.33 4.14 2.00
C CYS A 7 15.69 4.25 0.61
N ILE A 8 15.71 5.43 -0.01
CA ILE A 8 15.12 5.64 -1.34
C ILE A 8 16.08 5.20 -2.45
N ARG A 9 17.39 5.42 -2.29
CA ARG A 9 18.39 5.04 -3.29
C ARG A 9 18.57 3.52 -3.43
N ASP A 10 18.57 2.80 -2.32
CA ASP A 10 18.80 1.35 -2.32
C ASP A 10 17.65 0.54 -2.92
N SER A 11 16.46 1.13 -3.05
CA SER A 11 15.27 0.42 -3.59
C SER A 11 15.21 0.36 -5.12
N TYR A 12 15.96 1.19 -5.85
CA TYR A 12 15.80 1.37 -7.31
C TYR A 12 17.09 1.35 -8.12
N THR A 13 18.23 1.08 -7.51
CA THR A 13 19.54 1.24 -8.16
C THR A 13 20.14 -0.04 -8.68
N GLU A 14 19.65 -1.20 -8.26
CA GLU A 14 20.15 -2.49 -8.69
C GLU A 14 19.29 -3.09 -9.80
N GLY A 15 19.94 -3.85 -10.70
CA GLY A 15 19.26 -4.63 -11.71
C GLY A 15 18.57 -5.88 -11.13
N ALA A 16 17.94 -6.66 -12.00
CA ALA A 16 17.29 -7.89 -11.59
C ALA A 16 18.33 -8.95 -11.13
N HIS A 17 17.94 -9.75 -10.15
CA HIS A 17 18.76 -10.86 -9.68
C HIS A 17 19.20 -11.77 -10.86
N PRO A 18 20.42 -12.30 -10.88
CA PRO A 18 20.94 -13.13 -12.00
C PRO A 18 20.02 -14.27 -12.44
N ALA A 19 19.35 -14.94 -11.49
CA ALA A 19 18.37 -15.99 -11.82
C ALA A 19 17.15 -15.47 -12.58
N ILE A 20 16.70 -14.23 -12.32
CA ILE A 20 15.61 -13.59 -13.07
C ILE A 20 16.10 -13.28 -14.49
N MET A 21 17.29 -12.70 -14.63
CA MET A 21 17.87 -12.41 -15.94
C MET A 21 18.04 -13.68 -16.78
N GLN A 22 18.55 -14.76 -16.17
CA GLN A 22 18.67 -16.04 -16.83
C GLN A 22 17.30 -16.55 -17.33
N ARG A 23 16.27 -16.48 -16.48
CA ARG A 23 14.92 -16.92 -16.83
C ARG A 23 14.32 -16.07 -17.95
N MET A 24 14.54 -14.77 -17.95
CA MET A 24 14.12 -13.87 -19.03
C MET A 24 14.76 -14.25 -20.37
N VAL A 25 16.05 -14.60 -20.38
CA VAL A 25 16.75 -15.06 -21.60
C VAL A 25 16.14 -16.38 -22.09
N GLU A 26 15.90 -17.33 -21.20
CA GLU A 26 15.32 -18.65 -21.55
C GLU A 26 13.93 -18.55 -22.17
N THR A 27 13.11 -17.63 -21.67
CA THR A 27 11.70 -17.49 -22.10
C THR A 27 11.47 -16.39 -23.15
N ASN A 28 12.52 -15.66 -23.54
CA ASN A 28 12.40 -14.47 -24.39
C ASN A 28 11.72 -14.72 -25.75
N MET A 29 11.83 -15.91 -26.28
CA MET A 29 11.24 -16.28 -27.58
C MET A 29 9.90 -17.02 -27.45
N GLU A 30 9.40 -17.22 -26.25
CA GLU A 30 8.11 -17.85 -26.03
C GLU A 30 6.99 -16.85 -26.38
N GLN A 31 5.96 -17.35 -27.04
CA GLN A 31 4.74 -16.57 -27.30
C GLN A 31 3.72 -16.90 -26.23
N THR A 32 3.33 -15.91 -25.45
CA THR A 32 2.36 -16.04 -24.38
C THR A 32 1.18 -15.10 -24.59
N ASP A 33 0.03 -15.44 -23.99
CA ASP A 33 -1.12 -14.55 -23.97
C ASP A 33 -0.81 -13.28 -23.18
N GLY A 34 -1.42 -12.18 -23.58
CA GLY A 34 -1.29 -10.88 -22.89
C GLY A 34 -2.23 -10.73 -21.71
N TYR A 35 -2.19 -9.56 -21.08
CA TYR A 35 -3.12 -9.13 -20.03
C TYR A 35 -3.11 -10.00 -18.76
N GLY A 36 -2.00 -10.67 -18.49
CA GLY A 36 -1.84 -11.53 -17.32
C GLY A 36 -2.60 -12.86 -17.42
N LEU A 37 -2.97 -13.30 -18.62
CA LEU A 37 -3.65 -14.58 -18.86
C LEU A 37 -2.65 -15.71 -19.19
N ASP A 38 -1.38 -15.44 -19.09
CA ASP A 38 -0.30 -16.38 -19.38
C ASP A 38 0.01 -17.30 -18.18
N PRO A 39 0.64 -18.47 -18.43
CA PRO A 39 0.96 -19.45 -17.39
C PRO A 39 1.92 -18.92 -16.31
N TYR A 40 2.77 -17.93 -16.63
CA TYR A 40 3.69 -17.33 -15.67
C TYR A 40 2.95 -16.49 -14.64
N CYS A 41 1.98 -15.68 -15.10
CA CYS A 41 1.09 -14.92 -14.23
C CYS A 41 0.25 -15.83 -13.36
N ASP A 42 -0.28 -16.92 -13.88
CA ASP A 42 -1.06 -17.89 -13.10
C ASP A 42 -0.20 -18.54 -11.99
N SER A 43 1.00 -18.98 -12.36
CA SER A 43 1.95 -19.55 -11.40
C SER A 43 2.36 -18.52 -10.32
N ALA A 44 2.55 -17.26 -10.70
CA ALA A 44 2.89 -16.19 -9.76
C ALA A 44 1.73 -15.88 -8.81
N ARG A 45 0.48 -15.81 -9.31
CA ARG A 45 -0.72 -15.62 -8.49
C ARG A 45 -0.84 -16.71 -7.43
N GLN A 46 -0.67 -17.98 -7.84
CA GLN A 46 -0.78 -19.09 -6.90
C GLN A 46 0.30 -19.01 -5.81
N LYS A 47 1.55 -18.74 -6.17
CA LYS A 47 2.64 -18.58 -5.21
C LYS A 47 2.40 -17.44 -4.22
N ILE A 48 1.84 -16.32 -4.68
CA ILE A 48 1.49 -15.20 -3.80
C ILE A 48 0.37 -15.60 -2.84
N LYS A 49 -0.69 -16.25 -3.32
CA LYS A 49 -1.78 -16.76 -2.49
C LYS A 49 -1.30 -17.75 -1.42
N ASP A 50 -0.41 -18.66 -1.81
CA ASP A 50 0.18 -19.64 -0.90
C ASP A 50 1.05 -18.96 0.16
N LEU A 51 1.88 -17.99 -0.26
CA LEU A 51 2.75 -17.25 0.65
C LEU A 51 1.96 -16.38 1.66
N CYS A 52 0.84 -15.82 1.21
CA CYS A 52 -0.04 -15.00 2.05
C CYS A 52 -1.05 -15.85 2.86
N GLU A 53 -1.06 -17.17 2.68
CA GLU A 53 -2.06 -18.09 3.27
C GLU A 53 -3.51 -17.63 3.00
N CYS A 54 -3.76 -17.02 1.82
CA CYS A 54 -5.03 -16.44 1.45
C CYS A 54 -5.45 -16.88 0.04
N GLN A 55 -6.12 -18.02 -0.05
CA GLN A 55 -6.52 -18.60 -1.34
C GLN A 55 -7.63 -17.80 -2.05
N ASP A 56 -8.43 -17.08 -1.30
CA ASP A 56 -9.54 -16.27 -1.81
C ASP A 56 -9.10 -14.86 -2.27
N ALA A 57 -7.81 -14.51 -2.12
CA ALA A 57 -7.31 -13.22 -2.55
C ALA A 57 -7.29 -13.12 -4.09
N ASP A 58 -7.67 -11.96 -4.62
CA ASP A 58 -7.42 -11.60 -6.01
C ASP A 58 -6.03 -10.98 -6.15
N VAL A 59 -5.26 -11.44 -7.14
CA VAL A 59 -3.89 -10.95 -7.40
C VAL A 59 -3.84 -10.31 -8.77
N HIS A 60 -3.50 -9.02 -8.80
CA HIS A 60 -3.36 -8.21 -10.01
C HIS A 60 -1.92 -7.74 -10.18
N PHE A 61 -1.40 -7.78 -11.41
CA PHE A 61 -0.07 -7.27 -11.75
C PHE A 61 -0.20 -5.91 -12.44
N LEU A 62 0.47 -4.89 -11.87
CA LEU A 62 0.48 -3.53 -12.37
C LEU A 62 1.94 -3.06 -12.57
N VAL A 63 2.15 -2.03 -13.38
CA VAL A 63 3.49 -1.66 -13.86
C VAL A 63 4.32 -0.90 -12.82
N GLY A 64 3.71 -0.31 -11.79
CA GLY A 64 4.45 0.48 -10.80
C GLY A 64 3.58 0.95 -9.64
N GLY A 65 4.24 1.41 -8.56
CA GLY A 65 3.58 1.79 -7.31
C GLY A 65 2.56 2.91 -7.49
N THR A 66 2.92 4.00 -8.13
CA THR A 66 2.00 5.13 -8.38
C THR A 66 0.78 4.69 -9.20
N GLN A 67 0.96 3.85 -10.23
CA GLN A 67 -0.17 3.32 -10.98
C GLN A 67 -1.05 2.41 -10.09
N THR A 68 -0.43 1.62 -9.22
CA THR A 68 -1.16 0.78 -8.27
C THR A 68 -2.00 1.65 -7.33
N ASN A 69 -1.39 2.67 -6.73
CA ASN A 69 -2.08 3.57 -5.80
C ASN A 69 -3.24 4.31 -6.46
N THR A 70 -3.02 4.87 -7.65
CA THR A 70 -4.09 5.55 -8.41
C THR A 70 -5.22 4.60 -8.80
N THR A 71 -4.88 3.39 -9.24
CA THR A 71 -5.89 2.38 -9.65
C THR A 71 -6.72 1.94 -8.45
N VAL A 72 -6.09 1.58 -7.33
CA VAL A 72 -6.78 1.10 -6.12
C VAL A 72 -7.66 2.21 -5.55
N ILE A 73 -7.12 3.40 -5.35
CA ILE A 73 -7.85 4.52 -4.75
C ILE A 73 -9.03 4.94 -5.63
N SER A 74 -8.81 5.07 -6.95
CA SER A 74 -9.87 5.45 -7.89
C SER A 74 -10.96 4.39 -8.02
N ALA A 75 -10.62 3.10 -7.93
CA ALA A 75 -11.60 2.02 -8.03
C ALA A 75 -12.39 1.82 -6.73
N ALA A 76 -11.76 2.09 -5.59
CA ALA A 76 -12.31 1.78 -4.27
C ALA A 76 -13.13 2.92 -3.66
N LEU A 77 -12.82 4.17 -4.00
CA LEU A 77 -13.46 5.35 -3.41
C LEU A 77 -14.58 5.91 -4.29
N ARG A 78 -15.60 6.45 -3.64
CA ARG A 78 -16.62 7.26 -4.30
C ARG A 78 -16.08 8.68 -4.53
N PRO A 79 -16.61 9.44 -5.54
CA PRO A 79 -16.07 10.76 -5.90
C PRO A 79 -15.98 11.78 -4.77
N TYR A 80 -16.80 11.64 -3.72
CA TYR A 80 -16.81 12.52 -2.55
C TYR A 80 -15.92 12.01 -1.41
N GLN A 81 -15.25 10.87 -1.57
CA GLN A 81 -14.40 10.27 -0.56
C GLN A 81 -12.93 10.59 -0.79
N GLY A 82 -12.16 10.58 0.30
CA GLY A 82 -10.72 10.78 0.31
C GLY A 82 -9.97 9.68 1.06
N ALA A 83 -8.67 9.62 0.83
CA ALA A 83 -7.75 8.67 1.47
C ALA A 83 -7.04 9.33 2.65
N VAL A 84 -7.21 8.78 3.85
CA VAL A 84 -6.49 9.23 5.06
C VAL A 84 -5.08 8.63 5.03
N ALA A 85 -4.05 9.45 5.21
CA ALA A 85 -2.65 9.03 5.22
C ALA A 85 -1.82 9.83 6.21
N ALA A 86 -0.62 9.35 6.56
CA ALA A 86 0.35 10.19 7.25
C ALA A 86 0.72 11.41 6.40
N VAL A 87 1.04 12.55 7.04
CA VAL A 87 1.50 13.75 6.32
C VAL A 87 2.74 13.48 5.47
N SER A 88 3.58 12.52 5.87
CA SER A 88 4.75 12.03 5.14
C SER A 88 4.45 10.84 4.21
N GLY A 89 3.21 10.36 4.16
CA GLY A 89 2.82 9.20 3.36
C GLY A 89 3.09 9.40 1.88
N HIS A 90 3.50 8.33 1.19
CA HIS A 90 3.96 8.38 -0.20
C HIS A 90 2.96 9.05 -1.14
N ILE A 91 1.68 8.73 -1.02
CA ILE A 91 0.60 9.32 -1.82
C ILE A 91 0.42 10.83 -1.60
N ASN A 92 0.87 11.36 -0.46
CA ASN A 92 0.76 12.78 -0.14
C ASN A 92 1.96 13.60 -0.64
N VAL A 93 3.17 13.00 -0.69
CA VAL A 93 4.40 13.80 -0.89
C VAL A 93 5.28 13.34 -2.08
N HIS A 94 5.11 12.11 -2.60
CA HIS A 94 6.05 11.53 -3.58
C HIS A 94 5.40 11.09 -4.90
N GLU A 95 4.12 11.39 -5.12
CA GLU A 95 3.41 10.94 -6.34
C GLU A 95 2.93 12.09 -7.24
N THR A 96 3.49 13.28 -7.07
CA THR A 96 3.26 14.43 -7.99
C THR A 96 1.77 14.78 -8.21
N GLY A 97 0.91 14.60 -7.19
CA GLY A 97 -0.52 14.85 -7.30
C GLY A 97 -1.29 13.77 -8.08
N ALA A 98 -0.73 12.55 -8.16
CA ALA A 98 -1.38 11.47 -8.92
C ALA A 98 -2.73 11.06 -8.32
N ILE A 99 -2.88 11.11 -7.01
CA ILE A 99 -4.15 10.79 -6.34
C ILE A 99 -5.17 11.89 -6.60
N GLU A 100 -4.78 13.16 -6.47
CA GLU A 100 -5.63 14.31 -6.75
C GLU A 100 -6.09 14.32 -8.22
N ALA A 101 -5.25 13.85 -9.14
CA ALA A 101 -5.60 13.72 -10.55
C ALA A 101 -6.72 12.68 -10.81
N THR A 102 -6.95 11.75 -9.88
CA THR A 102 -8.09 10.82 -9.94
C THR A 102 -9.39 11.44 -9.41
N GLY A 103 -9.35 12.67 -8.89
CA GLY A 103 -10.48 13.38 -8.30
C GLY A 103 -10.64 13.15 -6.80
N HIS A 104 -9.72 12.42 -6.17
CA HIS A 104 -9.75 12.14 -4.72
C HIS A 104 -8.76 13.02 -3.97
N LYS A 105 -9.14 13.40 -2.76
CA LYS A 105 -8.28 14.18 -1.86
C LYS A 105 -7.52 13.25 -0.91
N VAL A 106 -6.24 13.52 -0.72
CA VAL A 106 -5.51 12.98 0.40
C VAL A 106 -5.86 13.79 1.66
N LEU A 107 -6.19 13.09 2.74
CA LEU A 107 -6.54 13.65 4.04
C LEU A 107 -5.38 13.38 5.01
N PRO A 108 -4.40 14.29 5.10
CA PRO A 108 -3.18 14.04 5.85
C PRO A 108 -3.39 14.16 7.37
N LEU A 109 -2.87 13.19 8.12
CA LEU A 109 -2.77 13.23 9.59
C LEU A 109 -1.34 13.53 10.02
N PRO A 110 -1.16 14.32 11.10
CA PRO A 110 0.16 14.56 11.67
C PRO A 110 0.86 13.26 12.06
N SER A 111 2.16 13.16 11.75
CA SER A 111 2.98 12.01 12.11
C SER A 111 4.42 12.45 12.35
N GLY A 112 5.03 11.96 13.42
CA GLY A 112 6.43 12.20 13.73
C GLY A 112 7.37 11.11 13.22
N ASP A 113 6.86 9.90 13.01
CA ASP A 113 7.62 8.70 12.64
C ASP A 113 7.12 8.03 11.35
N GLY A 114 6.19 8.65 10.64
CA GLY A 114 5.58 8.13 9.42
C GLY A 114 4.34 7.26 9.65
N LYS A 115 4.03 6.91 10.90
CA LYS A 115 2.82 6.14 11.24
C LYS A 115 1.67 7.05 11.63
N ILE A 116 0.46 6.60 11.36
CA ILE A 116 -0.78 7.14 11.93
C ILE A 116 -1.39 6.10 12.87
N SER A 117 -2.04 6.57 13.91
CA SER A 117 -2.66 5.69 14.91
C SER A 117 -4.16 5.54 14.68
N ALA A 118 -4.72 4.44 15.17
CA ALA A 118 -6.15 4.20 15.19
C ALA A 118 -6.92 5.33 15.91
N VAL A 119 -6.33 5.89 16.97
CA VAL A 119 -6.94 7.01 17.71
C VAL A 119 -7.08 8.25 16.83
N GLN A 120 -6.03 8.63 16.09
CA GLN A 120 -6.10 9.79 15.18
C GLN A 120 -7.14 9.59 14.07
N VAL A 121 -7.23 8.37 13.52
CA VAL A 121 -8.23 8.05 12.51
C VAL A 121 -9.64 8.09 13.11
N ASP A 122 -9.84 7.53 14.30
CA ASP A 122 -11.13 7.56 14.99
C ASP A 122 -11.58 8.98 15.30
N GLU A 123 -10.69 9.83 15.79
CA GLU A 123 -10.95 11.25 16.06
C GLU A 123 -11.34 12.02 14.80
N MET A 124 -10.61 11.83 13.69
CA MET A 124 -10.91 12.45 12.40
C MET A 124 -12.30 12.01 11.89
N CYS A 125 -12.58 10.71 11.91
CA CYS A 125 -13.87 10.18 11.46
C CYS A 125 -15.00 10.64 12.37
N HIS A 126 -14.82 10.59 13.69
CA HIS A 126 -15.80 11.07 14.64
C HIS A 126 -16.13 12.55 14.40
N ALA A 127 -15.11 13.39 14.25
CA ALA A 127 -15.29 14.81 13.96
C ALA A 127 -16.06 15.02 12.65
N HIS A 128 -15.72 14.28 11.58
CA HIS A 128 -16.42 14.34 10.30
C HIS A 128 -17.91 13.96 10.43
N PHE A 129 -18.20 12.78 10.98
CA PHE A 129 -19.57 12.24 11.01
C PHE A 129 -20.49 12.89 12.05
N THR A 130 -19.95 13.68 12.98
CA THR A 130 -20.74 14.48 13.94
C THR A 130 -20.86 15.95 13.55
N ASP A 131 -20.17 16.39 12.51
CA ASP A 131 -20.26 17.75 12.00
C ASP A 131 -21.60 17.95 11.26
N GLY A 132 -22.33 19.01 11.60
CA GLY A 132 -23.60 19.35 10.97
C GLY A 132 -23.48 19.79 9.50
N SER A 133 -22.26 20.02 9.02
CA SER A 133 -21.94 20.38 7.64
C SER A 133 -21.16 19.29 6.88
N GLN A 134 -21.13 18.07 7.39
CA GLN A 134 -20.36 16.95 6.80
C GLN A 134 -20.63 16.72 5.31
N GLU A 135 -21.85 17.00 4.85
CA GLU A 135 -22.24 16.85 3.43
C GLU A 135 -21.46 17.78 2.48
N HIS A 136 -20.82 18.81 3.00
CA HIS A 136 -19.97 19.74 2.25
C HIS A 136 -18.48 19.42 2.36
N MET A 137 -18.11 18.36 3.10
CA MET A 137 -16.73 17.96 3.37
C MET A 137 -16.38 16.70 2.62
N VAL A 138 -15.09 16.52 2.30
CA VAL A 138 -14.61 15.25 1.77
C VAL A 138 -14.67 14.20 2.88
N GLN A 139 -15.41 13.12 2.63
CA GLN A 139 -15.60 12.03 3.59
C GLN A 139 -14.37 11.12 3.60
N PRO A 140 -13.84 10.74 4.78
CA PRO A 140 -12.88 9.65 4.87
C PRO A 140 -13.48 8.34 4.34
N GLY A 141 -12.80 7.68 3.40
CA GLY A 141 -13.29 6.43 2.79
C GLY A 141 -12.26 5.30 2.79
N MET A 142 -11.00 5.65 3.02
CA MET A 142 -9.90 4.69 3.06
C MET A 142 -8.82 5.20 4.01
N VAL A 143 -8.16 4.29 4.71
CA VAL A 143 -6.90 4.54 5.39
C VAL A 143 -5.79 3.93 4.55
N TYR A 144 -4.83 4.76 4.11
CA TYR A 144 -3.62 4.35 3.42
C TYR A 144 -2.43 4.40 4.38
N ILE A 145 -1.66 3.33 4.43
CA ILE A 145 -0.42 3.25 5.18
C ILE A 145 0.69 2.65 4.33
N SER A 146 1.90 3.20 4.43
CA SER A 146 3.12 2.57 3.92
C SER A 146 3.70 1.63 4.98
N HIS A 147 4.16 0.43 4.57
CA HIS A 147 4.78 -0.53 5.47
C HIS A 147 5.93 -1.29 4.80
N PRO A 148 7.20 -1.01 5.18
CA PRO A 148 7.69 0.06 6.07
C PRO A 148 7.29 1.47 5.64
N THR A 149 7.20 2.38 6.62
CA THR A 149 6.91 3.78 6.32
C THR A 149 8.08 4.45 5.60
N GLU A 150 7.88 5.64 5.08
CA GLU A 150 8.92 6.46 4.45
C GLU A 150 10.07 6.80 5.41
N ASN A 151 9.80 6.78 6.71
CA ASN A 151 10.80 6.99 7.78
C ASN A 151 11.50 5.69 8.22
N GLY A 152 11.16 4.55 7.61
CA GLY A 152 11.72 3.23 7.94
C GLY A 152 11.12 2.58 9.19
N THR A 153 10.06 3.12 9.76
CA THR A 153 9.36 2.53 10.91
C THR A 153 8.40 1.42 10.47
N LEU A 154 8.10 0.52 11.38
CA LEU A 154 7.21 -0.61 11.16
C LEU A 154 5.97 -0.51 12.03
N TYR A 155 4.82 -0.82 11.46
CA TYR A 155 3.62 -1.07 12.22
C TYR A 155 3.71 -2.45 12.89
N THR A 156 3.42 -2.51 14.17
CA THR A 156 3.23 -3.77 14.88
C THR A 156 1.91 -4.43 14.46
N LYS A 157 1.77 -5.73 14.68
CA LYS A 157 0.52 -6.45 14.45
C LYS A 157 -0.65 -5.80 15.19
N LYS A 158 -0.41 -5.35 16.43
CA LYS A 158 -1.44 -4.66 17.22
C LYS A 158 -1.88 -3.36 16.56
N GLU A 159 -0.96 -2.51 16.14
CA GLU A 159 -1.29 -1.24 15.47
C GLU A 159 -2.08 -1.46 14.18
N LEU A 160 -1.71 -2.49 13.38
CA LEU A 160 -2.47 -2.85 12.18
C LEU A 160 -3.88 -3.33 12.50
N MET A 161 -4.04 -4.14 13.54
CA MET A 161 -5.35 -4.62 13.98
C MET A 161 -6.21 -3.47 14.51
N ASP A 162 -5.63 -2.58 15.31
CA ASP A 162 -6.34 -1.41 15.83
C ASP A 162 -6.83 -0.49 14.68
N LEU A 163 -5.99 -0.25 13.66
CA LEU A 163 -6.37 0.49 12.44
C LEU A 163 -7.49 -0.22 11.68
N TYR A 164 -7.39 -1.52 11.52
CA TYR A 164 -8.42 -2.31 10.83
C TYR A 164 -9.78 -2.23 11.53
N GLU A 165 -9.81 -2.32 12.86
CA GLU A 165 -11.07 -2.22 13.62
C GLU A 165 -11.71 -0.82 13.49
N VAL A 166 -10.89 0.24 13.46
CA VAL A 166 -11.41 1.60 13.20
C VAL A 166 -11.92 1.72 11.77
N CYS A 167 -11.22 1.17 10.79
CA CYS A 167 -11.71 1.14 9.42
C CYS A 167 -13.07 0.44 9.32
N LYS A 168 -13.22 -0.71 9.97
CA LYS A 168 -14.52 -1.43 10.04
C LYS A 168 -15.63 -0.61 10.70
N LYS A 169 -15.31 0.09 11.79
CA LYS A 169 -16.27 0.93 12.52
C LYS A 169 -16.91 1.99 11.63
N TYR A 170 -16.16 2.56 10.68
CA TYR A 170 -16.59 3.63 9.80
C TYR A 170 -16.84 3.21 8.34
N ASP A 171 -16.89 1.90 8.07
CA ASP A 171 -17.07 1.33 6.72
C ASP A 171 -16.01 1.85 5.73
N MET A 172 -14.78 1.92 6.18
CA MET A 172 -13.63 2.32 5.38
C MET A 172 -12.76 1.13 5.01
N LEU A 173 -11.98 1.29 3.95
CA LEU A 173 -10.96 0.33 3.54
C LEU A 173 -9.63 0.61 4.24
N LEU A 174 -8.85 -0.44 4.52
CA LEU A 174 -7.45 -0.32 4.92
C LEU A 174 -6.56 -0.76 3.75
N PHE A 175 -5.82 0.18 3.19
CA PHE A 175 -4.87 -0.05 2.11
C PHE A 175 -3.44 0.01 2.65
N LEU A 176 -2.75 -1.13 2.60
CA LEU A 176 -1.35 -1.27 3.00
C LEU A 176 -0.47 -1.26 1.74
N ASP A 177 0.29 -0.19 1.56
CA ASP A 177 1.34 -0.10 0.55
C ASP A 177 2.62 -0.75 1.08
N GLY A 178 2.89 -1.95 0.58
CA GLY A 178 4.04 -2.75 0.95
C GLY A 178 5.23 -2.64 -0.02
N ALA A 179 5.46 -1.49 -0.62
CA ALA A 179 6.48 -1.29 -1.66
C ALA A 179 7.88 -1.80 -1.27
N ARG A 180 8.21 -1.80 0.03
CA ARG A 180 9.49 -2.29 0.57
C ARG A 180 9.36 -3.56 1.41
N LEU A 181 8.19 -4.17 1.46
CA LEU A 181 7.91 -5.32 2.34
C LEU A 181 8.83 -6.50 2.02
N GLY A 182 9.05 -6.80 0.75
CA GLY A 182 9.95 -7.86 0.31
C GLY A 182 11.42 -7.59 0.66
N SER A 183 11.89 -6.36 0.52
CA SER A 183 13.28 -5.99 0.81
C SER A 183 13.60 -6.11 2.31
N VAL A 184 12.68 -5.72 3.18
CA VAL A 184 12.84 -5.78 4.64
C VAL A 184 12.77 -7.21 5.16
N SER A 185 11.95 -8.06 4.57
CA SER A 185 11.85 -9.47 4.96
C SER A 185 13.15 -10.25 4.71
N TYR A 186 13.95 -9.85 3.72
CA TYR A 186 15.25 -10.47 3.45
C TYR A 186 16.38 -10.00 4.37
N THR A 187 16.28 -8.80 4.94
CA THR A 187 17.37 -8.20 5.70
C THR A 187 17.15 -8.15 7.21
N HIS A 188 15.90 -8.07 7.69
CA HIS A 188 15.59 -7.82 9.11
C HIS A 188 14.31 -8.46 9.64
N LEU A 189 13.48 -9.07 8.79
CA LEU A 189 12.27 -9.73 9.23
C LEU A 189 12.27 -11.18 8.72
N THR A 190 12.51 -12.10 9.60
CA THR A 190 11.67 -13.29 9.55
C THR A 190 10.24 -12.75 9.67
N LEU A 191 9.43 -12.86 8.60
CA LEU A 191 7.97 -12.74 8.75
C LEU A 191 7.62 -13.50 10.02
N PRO A 192 6.78 -12.98 10.91
CA PRO A 192 6.35 -13.75 12.06
C PRO A 192 5.67 -15.00 11.50
N THR A 193 6.48 -16.04 11.31
CA THR A 193 6.00 -17.38 11.13
C THR A 193 5.30 -17.70 12.43
N THR A 194 3.99 -17.54 12.43
CA THR A 194 3.03 -18.24 13.29
C THR A 194 3.69 -18.92 14.48
N GLU A 195 3.75 -18.23 15.61
CA GLU A 195 3.64 -18.98 16.87
C GLU A 195 2.24 -19.60 16.86
N ARG A 196 2.24 -20.93 16.74
CA ARG A 196 1.07 -21.77 16.95
C ARG A 196 0.67 -21.75 18.41
#